data_584f776f6a3bd97e4dd90dfe5ca0c337
#
_entry.id   584f776f6a3bd97e4dd90dfe5ca0c337
#
_cell.length_a   1.000
_cell.length_b   1.000
_cell.length_c   1.000
_cell.angle_alpha   90.00
_cell.angle_beta   90.00
_cell.angle_gamma   90.00
#
_symmetry.space_group_name_H-M   'P 1'
#
loop_
_entity.id
_entity.type
_entity.pdbx_description
1 polymer ?
#
loop_
_entity_poly.entity_id
_entity_poly.type
_entity_poly.pdbx_seq_one_letter_code
_entity_poly.pdbx_strand_id
1 'polypeptide(L)'
;MIDFSKIFGNGKDKEKSASPIHFAKEPPKEKPPYKEEAKKISEKEKMLDGIDVKLLYKESLVLADKIFNSSQPILPEDVKEIKGVVEKIVDCIIRDGGQLLEITFNKLPQEYHFISLNMVNVCILSLYIGVALGFSRDKLIDLGTAALLHDLGMKKYRSIIDQPRKLTPQEYKEIENHPIVTTQMLSHLKELSSKILESISQEHERMDGSGYPKNLKKEELDEFAQIMAVVDVYEALTHSRPYRETYKPSEAVKIMLEMKEKFSYTVMNAFLEKIGIYPKGSYVELNTKEIAQIIRQNPKLPCYPVVKIIYNSKGEKLDEPKEVDLSTNPTVYIKKCL
;
A
#
# COMPACT_ATOMS: atom_id res chain seq x y z
N MET A 1 3.79 -12.82 -5.46
CA MET A 1 2.61 -12.74 -6.36
C MET A 1 1.50 -13.62 -5.80
N ILE A 2 0.32 -13.08 -5.58
CA ILE A 2 -0.78 -13.80 -4.90
C ILE A 2 -1.45 -14.72 -5.92
N ASP A 3 -1.54 -16.01 -5.60
CA ASP A 3 -2.36 -16.96 -6.36
C ASP A 3 -3.84 -16.72 -6.07
N PHE A 4 -4.45 -15.89 -6.89
CA PHE A 4 -5.87 -15.56 -6.77
C PHE A 4 -6.81 -16.74 -7.05
N SER A 5 -6.34 -17.84 -7.69
CA SER A 5 -7.15 -19.03 -7.89
C SER A 5 -7.44 -19.76 -6.56
N LYS A 6 -6.52 -19.66 -5.61
CA LYS A 6 -6.73 -20.17 -4.23
C LYS A 6 -7.61 -19.25 -3.37
N ILE A 7 -7.75 -17.99 -3.79
CA ILE A 7 -8.55 -16.97 -3.08
C ILE A 7 -10.00 -17.00 -3.57
N PHE A 8 -10.18 -17.17 -4.88
CA PHE A 8 -11.49 -17.22 -5.54
C PHE A 8 -11.75 -18.67 -6.00
N GLY A 9 -11.97 -19.58 -5.05
CA GLY A 9 -12.56 -20.88 -5.39
C GLY A 9 -13.79 -20.65 -6.27
N ASN A 10 -13.96 -21.45 -7.34
CA ASN A 10 -15.00 -21.33 -8.38
C ASN A 10 -16.33 -20.83 -7.80
N GLY A 11 -16.49 -19.51 -7.81
CA GLY A 11 -17.62 -18.83 -7.20
C GLY A 11 -18.86 -18.95 -8.07
N LYS A 12 -19.73 -19.86 -7.70
CA LYS A 12 -21.17 -19.71 -7.86
C LYS A 12 -21.79 -19.73 -6.46
N ASP A 13 -22.64 -18.74 -6.21
CA ASP A 13 -23.61 -18.62 -5.13
C ASP A 13 -23.21 -17.98 -3.80
N LYS A 14 -23.92 -16.90 -3.59
CA LYS A 14 -24.70 -16.40 -2.44
C LYS A 14 -24.38 -14.96 -2.03
N GLU A 15 -25.27 -14.09 -2.49
CA GLU A 15 -25.60 -12.87 -1.76
C GLU A 15 -26.08 -13.24 -0.34
N LYS A 16 -25.24 -12.95 0.66
CA LYS A 16 -25.66 -12.87 2.06
C LYS A 16 -25.45 -11.45 2.55
N SER A 17 -26.53 -10.87 3.06
CA SER A 17 -26.59 -9.56 3.71
C SER A 17 -25.45 -9.37 4.71
N ALA A 18 -24.63 -8.35 4.50
CA ALA A 18 -23.57 -7.97 5.41
C ALA A 18 -24.17 -7.36 6.68
N SER A 19 -23.93 -8.00 7.81
CA SER A 19 -24.14 -7.41 9.14
C SER A 19 -23.17 -6.25 9.37
N PRO A 20 -23.53 -5.21 10.15
CA PRO A 20 -22.64 -4.08 10.39
C PRO A 20 -21.37 -4.51 11.10
N ILE A 21 -20.23 -4.08 10.56
CA ILE A 21 -18.91 -4.35 11.13
C ILE A 21 -18.76 -3.51 12.41
N HIS A 22 -18.75 -4.15 13.58
CA HIS A 22 -18.45 -3.51 14.85
C HIS A 22 -16.93 -3.38 15.02
N PHE A 23 -16.44 -2.15 14.99
CA PHE A 23 -15.07 -1.82 15.39
C PHE A 23 -14.99 -1.79 16.92
N ALA A 24 -14.01 -2.53 17.47
CA ALA A 24 -13.79 -2.59 18.93
C ALA A 24 -13.33 -1.22 19.48
N LYS A 25 -13.68 -0.97 20.76
CA LYS A 25 -13.47 0.29 21.46
C LYS A 25 -12.00 0.52 21.84
N GLU A 26 -11.61 1.80 21.68
CA GLU A 26 -10.47 2.55 22.21
C GLU A 26 -9.03 2.10 21.87
N PRO A 27 -8.26 2.99 21.19
CA PRO A 27 -6.81 2.88 21.12
C PRO A 27 -6.14 3.28 22.46
N PRO A 28 -4.90 2.84 22.72
CA PRO A 28 -4.18 3.17 23.93
C PRO A 28 -3.98 4.69 24.10
N LYS A 29 -4.07 5.17 25.35
CA LYS A 29 -4.04 6.61 25.73
C LYS A 29 -2.67 7.27 25.64
N GLU A 30 -1.63 6.63 25.18
CA GLU A 30 -0.32 7.24 25.03
C GLU A 30 -0.19 7.93 23.67
N LYS A 31 0.20 9.21 23.68
CA LYS A 31 0.48 9.97 22.47
C LYS A 31 1.68 9.34 21.77
N PRO A 32 1.56 9.00 20.48
CA PRO A 32 2.67 8.40 19.75
C PRO A 32 3.88 9.35 19.73
N PRO A 33 5.11 8.83 19.94
CA PRO A 33 6.33 9.62 20.14
C PRO A 33 6.67 10.57 18.97
N TYR A 34 6.21 10.28 17.74
CA TYR A 34 6.47 11.13 16.57
C TYR A 34 5.82 12.54 16.66
N LYS A 35 4.78 12.77 17.51
CA LYS A 35 4.18 14.11 17.67
C LYS A 35 5.10 15.10 18.37
N GLU A 36 6.05 14.62 19.17
CA GLU A 36 7.08 15.47 19.79
C GLU A 36 8.26 15.69 18.82
N GLU A 37 8.61 14.71 18.01
CA GLU A 37 9.60 14.84 16.94
C GLU A 37 9.08 15.75 15.82
N ALA A 38 7.80 15.68 15.44
CA ALA A 38 7.18 16.59 14.50
C ALA A 38 7.27 18.07 14.96
N LYS A 39 7.22 18.34 16.27
CA LYS A 39 7.47 19.69 16.81
C LYS A 39 8.95 20.13 16.70
N LYS A 40 9.90 19.20 16.84
CA LYS A 40 11.34 19.49 16.64
C LYS A 40 11.70 19.62 15.16
N ILE A 41 10.94 18.99 14.28
CA ILE A 41 11.10 19.10 12.81
C ILE A 41 10.62 20.48 12.34
N SER A 42 9.59 21.10 12.99
CA SER A 42 9.13 22.45 12.65
C SER A 42 10.21 23.54 12.79
N GLU A 43 11.23 23.33 13.60
CA GLU A 43 12.39 24.24 13.73
C GLU A 43 13.45 24.01 12.63
N LYS A 44 13.46 22.85 11.95
CA LYS A 44 14.25 22.57 10.74
C LYS A 44 13.53 22.97 9.44
N GLU A 45 12.28 23.42 9.52
CA GLU A 45 11.41 23.78 8.40
C GLU A 45 11.95 24.89 7.47
N LYS A 46 12.97 25.64 7.90
CA LYS A 46 13.59 26.64 7.03
C LYS A 46 14.52 26.07 5.94
N MET A 47 14.79 24.75 5.90
CA MET A 47 15.67 24.11 4.90
C MET A 47 14.96 23.17 3.92
N LEU A 48 13.64 22.97 3.99
CA LEU A 48 12.90 22.01 3.18
C LEU A 48 11.68 22.61 2.43
N ASP A 49 11.66 23.92 2.24
CA ASP A 49 10.79 24.57 1.26
C ASP A 49 11.17 24.05 -0.13
N GLY A 50 10.43 23.07 -0.67
CA GLY A 50 10.55 22.69 -2.06
C GLY A 50 10.69 21.23 -2.42
N ILE A 51 10.30 20.22 -1.60
CA ILE A 51 10.21 18.85 -2.13
C ILE A 51 9.01 18.79 -3.10
N ASP A 52 9.31 18.74 -4.39
CA ASP A 52 8.31 18.38 -5.40
C ASP A 52 7.96 16.90 -5.23
N VAL A 53 6.76 16.63 -4.73
CA VAL A 53 6.26 15.28 -4.45
C VAL A 53 6.22 14.41 -5.71
N LYS A 54 5.93 15.02 -6.87
CA LYS A 54 5.92 14.31 -8.15
C LYS A 54 7.34 13.95 -8.58
N LEU A 55 8.30 14.86 -8.36
CA LEU A 55 9.70 14.61 -8.64
C LEU A 55 10.24 13.50 -7.74
N LEU A 56 9.94 13.53 -6.43
CA LEU A 56 10.34 12.49 -5.49
C LEU A 56 9.80 11.12 -5.89
N TYR A 57 8.52 11.04 -6.27
CA TYR A 57 7.92 9.80 -6.77
C TYR A 57 8.64 9.30 -8.03
N LYS A 58 8.93 10.19 -8.98
CA LYS A 58 9.68 9.87 -10.20
C LYS A 58 11.11 9.41 -9.90
N GLU A 59 11.84 10.09 -9.01
CA GLU A 59 13.18 9.67 -8.56
C GLU A 59 13.14 8.26 -7.96
N SER A 60 12.13 7.97 -7.14
CA SER A 60 11.94 6.64 -6.55
C SER A 60 11.72 5.56 -7.61
N LEU A 61 10.91 5.85 -8.64
CA LEU A 61 10.66 4.93 -9.75
C LEU A 61 11.92 4.69 -10.59
N VAL A 62 12.66 5.75 -10.92
CA VAL A 62 13.93 5.64 -11.66
C VAL A 62 14.93 4.76 -10.90
N LEU A 63 15.04 4.95 -9.59
CA LEU A 63 15.92 4.13 -8.74
C LEU A 63 15.47 2.67 -8.70
N ALA A 64 14.19 2.41 -8.41
CA ALA A 64 13.65 1.05 -8.35
C ALA A 64 13.81 0.32 -9.70
N ASP A 65 13.56 1.01 -10.81
CA ASP A 65 13.66 0.45 -12.15
C ASP A 65 15.13 0.19 -12.55
N LYS A 66 16.06 1.09 -12.21
CA LYS A 66 17.50 0.90 -12.35
C LYS A 66 17.95 -0.38 -11.61
N ILE A 67 17.54 -0.54 -10.35
CA ILE A 67 17.91 -1.68 -9.51
C ILE A 67 17.29 -2.98 -10.04
N PHE A 68 16.01 -2.96 -10.37
CA PHE A 68 15.29 -4.14 -10.88
C PHE A 68 15.82 -4.61 -12.23
N ASN A 69 16.17 -3.70 -13.14
CA ASN A 69 16.65 -4.04 -14.49
C ASN A 69 18.17 -4.29 -14.55
N SER A 70 18.94 -3.92 -13.52
CA SER A 70 20.38 -4.17 -13.50
C SER A 70 20.71 -5.67 -13.51
N SER A 71 21.66 -6.08 -14.35
CA SER A 71 22.28 -7.42 -14.31
C SER A 71 23.37 -7.53 -13.24
N GLN A 72 23.82 -6.40 -12.69
CA GLN A 72 24.85 -6.36 -11.66
C GLN A 72 24.27 -6.66 -10.27
N PRO A 73 25.08 -7.23 -9.35
CA PRO A 73 24.67 -7.36 -7.96
C PRO A 73 24.43 -5.98 -7.32
N ILE A 74 23.59 -5.94 -6.30
CA ILE A 74 23.41 -4.74 -5.47
C ILE A 74 24.68 -4.48 -4.67
N LEU A 75 25.12 -3.25 -4.66
CA LEU A 75 26.33 -2.78 -3.96
C LEU A 75 25.95 -1.97 -2.71
N PRO A 76 26.90 -1.78 -1.75
CA PRO A 76 26.67 -0.91 -0.58
C PRO A 76 26.22 0.51 -0.95
N GLU A 77 26.72 1.06 -2.05
CA GLU A 77 26.36 2.38 -2.57
C GLU A 77 24.90 2.43 -3.01
N ASP A 78 24.39 1.36 -3.62
CA ASP A 78 22.97 1.26 -4.00
C ASP A 78 22.09 1.25 -2.75
N VAL A 79 22.46 0.55 -1.69
CA VAL A 79 21.75 0.57 -0.40
C VAL A 79 21.72 1.97 0.20
N LYS A 80 22.82 2.71 0.12
CA LYS A 80 22.88 4.10 0.58
C LYS A 80 21.95 4.99 -0.22
N GLU A 81 21.92 4.84 -1.55
CA GLU A 81 21.00 5.57 -2.43
C GLU A 81 19.54 5.26 -2.09
N ILE A 82 19.20 3.97 -1.90
CA ILE A 82 17.87 3.51 -1.48
C ILE A 82 17.45 4.15 -0.16
N LYS A 83 18.29 4.05 0.88
CA LYS A 83 18.00 4.66 2.19
C LYS A 83 17.80 6.17 2.09
N GLY A 84 18.60 6.85 1.28
CA GLY A 84 18.48 8.30 1.04
C GLY A 84 17.14 8.67 0.38
N VAL A 85 16.65 7.87 -0.56
CA VAL A 85 15.31 8.07 -1.17
C VAL A 85 14.21 7.77 -0.15
N VAL A 86 14.33 6.68 0.61
CA VAL A 86 13.37 6.33 1.67
C VAL A 86 13.30 7.41 2.75
N GLU A 87 14.43 7.99 3.16
CA GLU A 87 14.47 9.12 4.11
C GLU A 87 13.68 10.33 3.59
N LYS A 88 13.85 10.69 2.31
CA LYS A 88 13.08 11.77 1.68
C LYS A 88 11.59 11.46 1.67
N ILE A 89 11.20 10.21 1.39
CA ILE A 89 9.79 9.76 1.42
C ILE A 89 9.24 9.87 2.84
N VAL A 90 9.97 9.40 3.86
CA VAL A 90 9.58 9.48 5.28
C VAL A 90 9.38 10.96 5.68
N ASP A 91 10.35 11.83 5.36
CA ASP A 91 10.27 13.25 5.70
C ASP A 91 9.09 13.94 4.97
N CYS A 92 8.79 13.53 3.73
CA CYS A 92 7.63 14.00 2.99
C CYS A 92 6.31 13.55 3.66
N ILE A 93 6.17 12.28 4.03
CA ILE A 93 4.96 11.72 4.64
C ILE A 93 4.68 12.36 6.02
N ILE A 94 5.71 12.55 6.84
CA ILE A 94 5.58 13.16 8.17
C ILE A 94 5.10 14.61 8.06
N ARG A 95 5.55 15.34 7.03
CA ARG A 95 5.26 16.75 6.83
C ARG A 95 3.90 17.02 6.20
N ASP A 96 3.59 16.35 5.09
CA ASP A 96 2.50 16.75 4.17
C ASP A 96 1.27 15.82 4.21
N GLY A 97 1.41 14.63 4.77
CA GLY A 97 0.30 13.74 5.15
C GLY A 97 -0.61 13.21 4.03
N GLY A 98 -0.40 13.53 2.72
CA GLY A 98 -1.39 13.04 1.76
C GLY A 98 -1.08 13.13 0.27
N GLN A 99 -0.26 14.05 -0.20
CA GLN A 99 -0.03 14.22 -1.64
C GLN A 99 0.70 13.03 -2.27
N LEU A 100 1.68 12.47 -1.57
CA LEU A 100 2.41 11.29 -2.05
C LEU A 100 1.51 10.05 -2.10
N LEU A 101 0.56 9.93 -1.15
CA LEU A 101 -0.46 8.89 -1.18
C LEU A 101 -1.37 9.01 -2.41
N GLU A 102 -1.81 10.22 -2.74
CA GLU A 102 -2.67 10.47 -3.92
C GLU A 102 -1.99 10.03 -5.22
N ILE A 103 -0.67 10.22 -5.35
CA ILE A 103 0.07 9.83 -6.55
C ILE A 103 0.04 8.31 -6.76
N THR A 104 0.10 7.51 -5.69
CA THR A 104 0.06 6.04 -5.80
C THR A 104 -1.27 5.50 -6.32
N PHE A 105 -2.36 6.30 -6.30
CA PHE A 105 -3.67 5.90 -6.84
C PHE A 105 -3.95 6.43 -8.25
N ASN A 106 -3.05 7.26 -8.80
CA ASN A 106 -3.20 7.77 -10.14
C ASN A 106 -2.79 6.71 -11.18
N LYS A 107 -3.17 6.96 -12.45
CA LYS A 107 -2.72 6.12 -13.55
C LYS A 107 -1.18 6.13 -13.60
N LEU A 108 -0.58 4.96 -13.41
CA LEU A 108 0.86 4.81 -13.34
C LEU A 108 1.53 4.99 -14.71
N PRO A 109 2.78 5.51 -14.74
CA PRO A 109 3.58 5.61 -15.96
C PRO A 109 3.82 4.21 -16.55
N GLN A 110 3.57 4.05 -17.86
CA GLN A 110 3.77 2.75 -18.54
C GLN A 110 5.22 2.50 -18.95
N GLU A 111 6.10 3.47 -18.75
CA GLU A 111 7.52 3.41 -19.09
C GLU A 111 8.36 2.57 -18.15
N TYR A 112 7.84 2.29 -16.93
CA TYR A 112 8.53 1.49 -15.91
C TYR A 112 7.97 0.08 -15.84
N HIS A 113 8.83 -0.86 -15.43
CA HIS A 113 8.38 -2.24 -15.19
C HIS A 113 7.36 -2.29 -14.04
N PHE A 114 6.31 -3.10 -14.17
CA PHE A 114 5.24 -3.15 -13.16
C PHE A 114 5.72 -3.57 -11.77
N ILE A 115 6.81 -4.38 -11.67
CA ILE A 115 7.44 -4.69 -10.38
C ILE A 115 8.12 -3.46 -9.78
N SER A 116 8.80 -2.63 -10.59
CA SER A 116 9.41 -1.38 -10.10
C SER A 116 8.35 -0.42 -9.55
N LEU A 117 7.19 -0.35 -10.20
CA LEU A 117 6.03 0.40 -9.72
C LEU A 117 5.49 -0.16 -8.40
N ASN A 118 5.35 -1.49 -8.31
CA ASN A 118 4.91 -2.18 -7.09
C ASN A 118 5.89 -1.90 -5.93
N MET A 119 7.21 -2.07 -6.12
CA MET A 119 8.22 -1.80 -5.11
C MET A 119 8.09 -0.39 -4.51
N VAL A 120 7.90 0.64 -5.35
CA VAL A 120 7.75 2.03 -4.88
C VAL A 120 6.41 2.24 -4.19
N ASN A 121 5.31 1.74 -4.74
CA ASN A 121 3.99 1.88 -4.16
C ASN A 121 3.88 1.17 -2.81
N VAL A 122 4.39 -0.07 -2.71
CA VAL A 122 4.42 -0.83 -1.45
C VAL A 122 5.27 -0.11 -0.41
N CYS A 123 6.42 0.49 -0.80
CA CYS A 123 7.22 1.31 0.10
C CYS A 123 6.42 2.49 0.65
N ILE A 124 5.84 3.31 -0.21
CA ILE A 124 5.08 4.51 0.20
C ILE A 124 3.90 4.13 1.10
N LEU A 125 3.08 3.16 0.66
CA LEU A 125 1.90 2.73 1.42
C LEU A 125 2.27 2.12 2.77
N SER A 126 3.35 1.31 2.84
CA SER A 126 3.86 0.74 4.09
C SER A 126 4.31 1.82 5.07
N LEU A 127 4.96 2.86 4.57
CA LEU A 127 5.39 4.00 5.41
C LEU A 127 4.19 4.77 5.98
N TYR A 128 3.11 4.97 5.23
CA TYR A 128 1.87 5.55 5.78
C TYR A 128 1.29 4.69 6.91
N ILE A 129 1.32 3.36 6.78
CA ILE A 129 0.89 2.45 7.84
C ILE A 129 1.85 2.50 9.04
N GLY A 130 3.16 2.51 8.80
CA GLY A 130 4.17 2.62 9.86
C GLY A 130 4.02 3.91 10.68
N VAL A 131 3.73 5.04 10.02
CA VAL A 131 3.41 6.32 10.70
C VAL A 131 2.13 6.21 11.52
N ALA A 132 1.09 5.55 11.01
CA ALA A 132 -0.15 5.30 11.77
C ALA A 132 0.08 4.46 13.02
N LEU A 133 0.99 3.48 12.93
CA LEU A 133 1.38 2.61 14.04
C LEU A 133 2.38 3.28 15.01
N GLY A 134 2.80 4.52 14.75
CA GLY A 134 3.68 5.28 15.63
C GLY A 134 5.16 4.85 15.57
N PHE A 135 5.63 4.31 14.45
CA PHE A 135 7.03 3.91 14.30
C PHE A 135 7.96 5.13 14.37
N SER A 136 9.13 4.94 14.99
CA SER A 136 10.20 5.93 14.97
C SER A 136 10.74 6.14 13.56
N ARG A 137 11.43 7.28 13.32
CA ARG A 137 12.01 7.59 12.01
C ARG A 137 12.95 6.48 11.52
N ASP A 138 13.82 5.97 12.37
CA ASP A 138 14.76 4.89 11.99
C ASP A 138 14.02 3.61 11.62
N LYS A 139 12.98 3.27 12.39
CA LYS A 139 12.14 2.12 12.10
C LYS A 139 11.34 2.27 10.79
N LEU A 140 10.92 3.50 10.45
CA LEU A 140 10.30 3.82 9.17
C LEU A 140 11.31 3.67 8.02
N ILE A 141 12.56 4.10 8.19
CA ILE A 141 13.60 3.93 7.18
C ILE A 141 13.87 2.45 6.92
N ASP A 142 13.96 1.63 7.95
CA ASP A 142 14.13 0.18 7.80
C ASP A 142 12.91 -0.46 7.11
N LEU A 143 11.68 -0.12 7.51
CA LEU A 143 10.45 -0.60 6.86
C LEU A 143 10.40 -0.20 5.38
N GLY A 144 10.67 1.07 5.06
CA GLY A 144 10.66 1.56 3.68
C GLY A 144 11.74 0.90 2.83
N THR A 145 12.94 0.65 3.42
CA THR A 145 14.03 -0.05 2.75
C THR A 145 13.64 -1.50 2.44
N ALA A 146 13.05 -2.21 3.41
CA ALA A 146 12.53 -3.56 3.20
C ALA A 146 11.47 -3.58 2.09
N ALA A 147 10.50 -2.69 2.17
CA ALA A 147 9.40 -2.59 1.21
C ALA A 147 9.87 -2.18 -0.21
N LEU A 148 10.93 -1.35 -0.33
CA LEU A 148 11.46 -0.99 -1.64
C LEU A 148 12.27 -2.15 -2.28
N LEU A 149 12.76 -3.10 -1.50
CA LEU A 149 13.59 -4.21 -1.97
C LEU A 149 12.85 -5.56 -2.05
N HIS A 150 11.62 -5.67 -1.53
CA HIS A 150 10.96 -6.94 -1.28
C HIS A 150 10.87 -7.84 -2.52
N ASP A 151 10.51 -7.28 -3.65
CA ASP A 151 10.28 -7.99 -4.92
C ASP A 151 11.53 -8.09 -5.84
N LEU A 152 12.72 -7.71 -5.35
CA LEU A 152 13.95 -7.71 -6.17
C LEU A 152 14.25 -9.10 -6.77
N GLY A 153 13.95 -10.19 -6.06
CA GLY A 153 14.12 -11.57 -6.52
C GLY A 153 13.24 -11.94 -7.70
N MET A 154 12.17 -11.17 -7.96
CA MET A 154 11.30 -11.36 -9.12
C MET A 154 12.04 -11.20 -10.46
N LYS A 155 13.16 -10.48 -10.48
CA LYS A 155 14.00 -10.36 -11.71
C LYS A 155 14.50 -11.71 -12.24
N LYS A 156 14.65 -12.72 -11.37
CA LYS A 156 15.00 -14.09 -11.78
C LYS A 156 13.89 -14.75 -12.60
N TYR A 157 12.65 -14.32 -12.43
CA TYR A 157 11.47 -14.92 -13.02
C TYR A 157 10.87 -14.09 -14.16
N ARG A 158 11.63 -13.14 -14.75
CA ARG A 158 11.14 -12.25 -15.82
C ARG A 158 10.57 -13.01 -17.02
N SER A 159 11.19 -14.11 -17.42
CA SER A 159 10.68 -14.96 -18.51
C SER A 159 9.27 -15.51 -18.24
N ILE A 160 8.84 -15.55 -16.99
CA ILE A 160 7.52 -16.00 -16.56
C ILE A 160 6.59 -14.82 -16.37
N ILE A 161 6.99 -13.82 -15.58
CA ILE A 161 6.12 -12.72 -15.15
C ILE A 161 5.80 -11.70 -16.26
N ASP A 162 6.67 -11.61 -17.29
CA ASP A 162 6.48 -10.69 -18.42
C ASP A 162 5.53 -11.26 -19.49
N GLN A 163 5.05 -12.50 -19.32
CA GLN A 163 4.14 -13.11 -20.28
C GLN A 163 2.73 -12.50 -20.18
N PRO A 164 2.09 -12.13 -21.32
CA PRO A 164 0.76 -11.54 -21.34
C PRO A 164 -0.35 -12.60 -21.19
N ARG A 165 -0.17 -13.54 -20.27
CA ARG A 165 -1.10 -14.65 -20.00
C ARG A 165 -1.12 -14.98 -18.51
N LYS A 166 -2.16 -15.65 -18.08
CA LYS A 166 -2.21 -16.24 -16.72
C LYS A 166 -1.08 -17.23 -16.53
N LEU A 167 -0.47 -17.21 -15.37
CA LEU A 167 0.56 -18.15 -14.98
C LEU A 167 -0.04 -19.53 -14.71
N THR A 168 0.70 -20.58 -15.03
CA THR A 168 0.33 -21.93 -14.65
C THR A 168 0.55 -22.17 -13.15
N PRO A 169 -0.10 -23.19 -12.54
CA PRO A 169 0.13 -23.51 -11.13
C PRO A 169 1.60 -23.83 -10.81
N GLN A 170 2.34 -24.40 -11.76
CA GLN A 170 3.75 -24.69 -11.59
C GLN A 170 4.61 -23.43 -11.60
N GLU A 171 4.34 -22.50 -12.51
CA GLU A 171 5.00 -21.18 -12.55
C GLU A 171 4.73 -20.38 -11.27
N TYR A 172 3.50 -20.41 -10.73
CA TYR A 172 3.19 -19.82 -9.43
C TYR A 172 4.06 -20.39 -8.31
N LYS A 173 4.16 -21.73 -8.24
CA LYS A 173 4.97 -22.40 -7.23
C LYS A 173 6.46 -22.08 -7.37
N GLU A 174 6.94 -21.86 -8.57
CA GLU A 174 8.33 -21.46 -8.82
C GLU A 174 8.57 -20.03 -8.31
N ILE A 175 7.66 -19.10 -8.60
CA ILE A 175 7.73 -17.70 -8.18
C ILE A 175 7.60 -17.57 -6.66
N GLU A 176 6.90 -18.46 -5.95
CA GLU A 176 6.78 -18.45 -4.48
C GLU A 176 8.15 -18.47 -3.76
N ASN A 177 9.24 -18.75 -4.48
CA ASN A 177 10.60 -18.69 -3.93
C ASN A 177 11.25 -17.29 -4.02
N HIS A 178 10.62 -16.28 -4.66
CA HIS A 178 11.27 -14.99 -4.85
C HIS A 178 11.67 -14.28 -3.52
N PRO A 179 10.96 -14.41 -2.37
CA PRO A 179 11.41 -13.79 -1.12
C PRO A 179 12.73 -14.35 -0.64
N ILE A 180 12.93 -15.68 -0.81
CA ILE A 180 14.21 -16.33 -0.50
C ILE A 180 15.29 -15.89 -1.49
N VAL A 181 14.98 -15.79 -2.77
CA VAL A 181 15.91 -15.28 -3.79
C VAL A 181 16.30 -13.85 -3.48
N THR A 182 15.35 -12.97 -3.11
CA THR A 182 15.63 -11.58 -2.71
C THR A 182 16.60 -11.56 -1.53
N THR A 183 16.34 -12.31 -0.47
CA THR A 183 17.21 -12.32 0.71
C THR A 183 18.60 -12.87 0.41
N GLN A 184 18.72 -13.90 -0.45
CA GLN A 184 20.01 -14.41 -0.90
C GLN A 184 20.81 -13.36 -1.68
N MET A 185 20.14 -12.59 -2.55
CA MET A 185 20.78 -11.52 -3.32
C MET A 185 21.29 -10.39 -2.43
N LEU A 186 20.66 -10.16 -1.28
CA LEU A 186 20.94 -9.06 -0.36
C LEU A 186 21.80 -9.45 0.85
N SER A 187 21.97 -10.75 1.13
CA SER A 187 22.58 -11.27 2.36
C SER A 187 24.05 -10.87 2.60
N HIS A 188 24.77 -10.48 1.54
CA HIS A 188 26.15 -10.04 1.62
C HIS A 188 26.30 -8.57 2.04
N LEU A 189 25.19 -7.79 2.09
CA LEU A 189 25.19 -6.36 2.35
C LEU A 189 25.04 -6.09 3.85
N LYS A 190 26.10 -5.64 4.48
CA LYS A 190 26.15 -5.32 5.93
C LYS A 190 25.32 -4.07 6.30
N GLU A 191 25.01 -3.25 5.31
CA GLU A 191 24.20 -2.04 5.42
C GLU A 191 22.72 -2.35 5.68
N LEU A 192 22.27 -3.57 5.42
CA LEU A 192 20.93 -4.06 5.69
C LEU A 192 20.90 -4.81 7.02
N SER A 193 20.00 -4.41 7.93
CA SER A 193 19.81 -5.10 9.19
C SER A 193 19.21 -6.50 8.96
N SER A 194 19.46 -7.43 9.88
CA SER A 194 18.83 -8.76 9.84
C SER A 194 17.30 -8.67 9.82
N LYS A 195 16.73 -7.66 10.47
CA LYS A 195 15.30 -7.39 10.49
C LYS A 195 14.74 -7.07 9.10
N ILE A 196 15.46 -6.28 8.28
CA ILE A 196 15.09 -6.00 6.89
C ILE A 196 15.03 -7.30 6.08
N LEU A 197 16.07 -8.13 6.17
CA LEU A 197 16.14 -9.39 5.43
C LEU A 197 15.08 -10.40 5.91
N GLU A 198 14.84 -10.46 7.21
CA GLU A 198 13.81 -11.31 7.78
C GLU A 198 12.43 -10.91 7.29
N SER A 199 12.08 -9.62 7.36
CA SER A 199 10.78 -9.14 6.91
C SER A 199 10.54 -9.37 5.40
N ILE A 200 11.57 -9.19 4.56
CA ILE A 200 11.50 -9.54 3.14
C ILE A 200 11.21 -11.03 2.95
N SER A 201 11.87 -11.90 3.72
CA SER A 201 11.65 -13.36 3.59
C SER A 201 10.24 -13.80 3.99
N GLN A 202 9.49 -12.96 4.70
CA GLN A 202 8.18 -13.26 5.29
C GLN A 202 7.02 -12.48 4.64
N GLU A 203 7.25 -11.63 3.67
CA GLU A 203 6.24 -10.71 3.10
C GLU A 203 4.97 -11.40 2.57
N HIS A 204 5.10 -12.63 2.13
CA HIS A 204 3.98 -13.46 1.66
C HIS A 204 3.47 -14.46 2.68
N GLU A 205 3.99 -14.44 3.89
CA GLU A 205 3.40 -15.20 4.99
C GLU A 205 2.04 -14.62 5.38
N ARG A 206 1.22 -15.43 6.03
CA ARG A 206 -0.14 -15.03 6.44
C ARG A 206 -0.38 -15.47 7.88
N MET A 207 -1.13 -14.65 8.64
CA MET A 207 -1.42 -14.88 10.05
C MET A 207 -2.01 -16.26 10.35
N ASP A 208 -2.74 -16.85 9.40
CA ASP A 208 -3.34 -18.19 9.51
C ASP A 208 -2.38 -19.34 9.13
N GLY A 209 -1.16 -19.04 8.69
CA GLY A 209 -0.17 -19.99 8.20
C GLY A 209 -0.42 -20.51 6.78
N SER A 210 -1.32 -19.87 6.02
CA SER A 210 -1.58 -20.21 4.61
C SER A 210 -0.61 -19.52 3.64
N GLY A 211 0.35 -18.76 4.15
CA GLY A 211 1.36 -18.05 3.38
C GLY A 211 2.53 -18.92 2.94
N TYR A 212 3.55 -18.28 2.39
CA TYR A 212 4.80 -18.92 1.94
C TYR A 212 5.99 -17.98 2.21
N PRO A 213 7.24 -18.49 2.24
CA PRO A 213 7.67 -19.84 1.89
C PRO A 213 7.68 -20.82 3.08
N LYS A 214 7.57 -20.34 4.33
CA LYS A 214 7.79 -21.15 5.55
C LYS A 214 6.48 -21.53 6.25
N ASN A 215 5.33 -21.00 5.85
CA ASN A 215 4.02 -21.16 6.47
C ASN A 215 3.98 -20.73 7.96
N LEU A 216 4.65 -19.62 8.26
CA LEU A 216 4.72 -19.02 9.59
C LEU A 216 3.34 -18.52 10.04
N LYS A 217 3.12 -18.45 11.36
CA LYS A 217 1.84 -18.04 11.95
C LYS A 217 2.04 -16.91 12.95
N LYS A 218 1.06 -15.99 13.00
CA LYS A 218 0.89 -14.95 14.02
C LYS A 218 2.20 -14.40 14.59
N GLU A 219 2.59 -14.86 15.78
CA GLU A 219 3.71 -14.35 16.57
C GLU A 219 5.08 -14.62 15.95
N GLU A 220 5.15 -15.53 14.97
CA GLU A 220 6.38 -15.81 14.22
C GLU A 220 6.64 -14.78 13.13
N LEU A 221 5.62 -13.93 12.80
CA LEU A 221 5.71 -12.96 11.71
C LEU A 221 6.32 -11.64 12.18
N ASP A 222 7.36 -11.20 11.48
CA ASP A 222 7.90 -9.86 11.68
C ASP A 222 6.84 -8.78 11.40
N GLU A 223 6.90 -7.70 12.18
CA GLU A 223 5.91 -6.62 12.07
C GLU A 223 5.96 -5.88 10.72
N PHE A 224 7.15 -5.76 10.08
CA PHE A 224 7.26 -5.15 8.74
C PHE A 224 6.65 -6.09 7.70
N ALA A 225 6.88 -7.39 7.82
CA ALA A 225 6.26 -8.39 6.95
C ALA A 225 4.73 -8.35 7.04
N GLN A 226 4.16 -8.18 8.25
CA GLN A 226 2.71 -8.03 8.43
C GLN A 226 2.18 -6.79 7.71
N ILE A 227 2.92 -5.67 7.72
CA ILE A 227 2.55 -4.43 7.00
C ILE A 227 2.63 -4.66 5.49
N MET A 228 3.77 -5.17 5.00
CA MET A 228 3.98 -5.45 3.58
C MET A 228 2.94 -6.44 3.04
N ALA A 229 2.59 -7.48 3.82
CA ALA A 229 1.56 -8.46 3.44
C ALA A 229 0.18 -7.82 3.14
N VAL A 230 -0.24 -6.81 3.91
CA VAL A 230 -1.50 -6.08 3.69
C VAL A 230 -1.38 -5.16 2.48
N VAL A 231 -0.29 -4.41 2.40
CA VAL A 231 -0.08 -3.37 1.39
C VAL A 231 0.14 -3.97 0.01
N ASP A 232 0.96 -5.01 -0.11
CA ASP A 232 1.22 -5.68 -1.38
C ASP A 232 -0.04 -6.32 -1.97
N VAL A 233 -0.89 -6.93 -1.13
CA VAL A 233 -2.19 -7.45 -1.59
C VAL A 233 -3.05 -6.31 -2.15
N TYR A 234 -3.13 -5.18 -1.47
CA TYR A 234 -3.91 -4.04 -1.92
C TYR A 234 -3.36 -3.45 -3.23
N GLU A 235 -2.04 -3.23 -3.29
CA GLU A 235 -1.37 -2.74 -4.49
C GLU A 235 -1.61 -3.70 -5.66
N ALA A 236 -1.38 -4.99 -5.44
CA ALA A 236 -1.60 -6.00 -6.45
C ALA A 236 -3.06 -6.06 -6.95
N LEU A 237 -4.07 -5.79 -6.12
CA LEU A 237 -5.48 -5.74 -6.53
C LEU A 237 -5.82 -4.49 -7.33
N THR A 238 -5.25 -3.34 -6.99
CA THR A 238 -5.64 -2.03 -7.52
C THR A 238 -4.83 -1.56 -8.72
N HIS A 239 -3.66 -2.16 -9.00
CA HIS A 239 -2.79 -1.77 -10.10
C HIS A 239 -2.73 -2.81 -11.22
N SER A 240 -2.53 -2.31 -12.45
CA SER A 240 -2.48 -3.14 -13.67
C SER A 240 -1.30 -4.10 -13.65
N ARG A 241 -1.57 -5.34 -14.03
CA ARG A 241 -0.55 -6.34 -14.31
C ARG A 241 -0.81 -6.95 -15.71
N PRO A 242 0.19 -7.42 -16.44
CA PRO A 242 0.04 -7.86 -17.82
C PRO A 242 -1.05 -8.92 -18.06
N TYR A 243 -1.44 -9.63 -17.00
CA TYR A 243 -2.31 -10.81 -17.04
C TYR A 243 -3.64 -10.64 -16.29
N ARG A 244 -3.97 -9.40 -15.78
CA ARG A 244 -5.17 -9.21 -14.97
C ARG A 244 -5.71 -7.79 -15.04
N GLU A 245 -7.05 -7.66 -15.04
CA GLU A 245 -7.75 -6.40 -14.80
C GLU A 245 -7.61 -5.93 -13.34
N THR A 246 -7.75 -4.64 -13.15
CA THR A 246 -7.68 -4.00 -11.82
C THR A 246 -9.03 -3.99 -11.14
N TYR A 247 -9.02 -4.14 -9.82
CA TYR A 247 -10.20 -3.85 -8.99
C TYR A 247 -10.21 -2.37 -8.61
N LYS A 248 -11.41 -1.81 -8.41
CA LYS A 248 -11.54 -0.49 -7.80
C LYS A 248 -11.11 -0.57 -6.32
N PRO A 249 -10.57 0.53 -5.74
CA PRO A 249 -10.10 0.52 -4.36
C PRO A 249 -11.08 -0.07 -3.35
N SER A 250 -12.37 0.28 -3.44
CA SER A 250 -13.40 -0.24 -2.54
C SER A 250 -13.66 -1.74 -2.70
N GLU A 251 -13.54 -2.28 -3.92
CA GLU A 251 -13.65 -3.71 -4.19
C GLU A 251 -12.45 -4.46 -3.63
N ALA A 252 -11.23 -3.90 -3.82
CA ALA A 252 -10.01 -4.45 -3.25
C ALA A 252 -10.09 -4.54 -1.72
N VAL A 253 -10.54 -3.47 -1.06
CA VAL A 253 -10.73 -3.47 0.40
C VAL A 253 -11.78 -4.51 0.83
N LYS A 254 -12.90 -4.64 0.11
CA LYS A 254 -13.90 -5.66 0.39
C LYS A 254 -13.30 -7.07 0.33
N ILE A 255 -12.54 -7.38 -0.73
CA ILE A 255 -11.83 -8.66 -0.87
C ILE A 255 -10.89 -8.90 0.32
N MET A 256 -10.11 -7.89 0.71
CA MET A 256 -9.19 -8.01 1.84
C MET A 256 -9.91 -8.24 3.17
N LEU A 257 -11.07 -7.61 3.38
CA LEU A 257 -11.90 -7.83 4.58
C LEU A 257 -12.51 -9.24 4.61
N GLU A 258 -12.83 -9.84 3.47
CA GLU A 258 -13.26 -11.24 3.37
C GLU A 258 -12.11 -12.20 3.73
N MET A 259 -10.85 -11.76 3.60
CA MET A 259 -9.63 -12.51 3.93
C MET A 259 -9.03 -12.07 5.28
N LYS A 260 -9.77 -11.40 6.15
CA LYS A 260 -9.26 -10.77 7.37
C LYS A 260 -8.42 -11.67 8.26
N GLU A 261 -8.69 -12.98 8.32
CA GLU A 261 -7.94 -13.96 9.12
C GLU A 261 -6.49 -14.15 8.63
N LYS A 262 -6.19 -13.71 7.40
CA LYS A 262 -4.84 -13.78 6.81
C LYS A 262 -3.96 -12.59 7.18
N PHE A 263 -4.54 -11.53 7.75
CA PHE A 263 -3.85 -10.28 8.03
C PHE A 263 -3.85 -9.94 9.51
N SER A 264 -2.85 -9.18 9.94
CA SER A 264 -2.81 -8.58 11.27
C SER A 264 -3.97 -7.59 11.43
N TYR A 265 -4.79 -7.80 12.48
CA TYR A 265 -5.91 -6.91 12.79
C TYR A 265 -5.44 -5.46 13.02
N THR A 266 -4.33 -5.28 13.75
CA THR A 266 -3.74 -3.96 14.02
C THR A 266 -3.31 -3.26 12.74
N VAL A 267 -2.64 -3.99 11.83
CA VAL A 267 -2.19 -3.44 10.54
C VAL A 267 -3.39 -3.12 9.65
N MET A 268 -4.40 -4.01 9.60
CA MET A 268 -5.59 -3.77 8.80
C MET A 268 -6.38 -2.55 9.27
N ASN A 269 -6.47 -2.31 10.58
CA ASN A 269 -7.10 -1.10 11.11
C ASN A 269 -6.31 0.16 10.75
N ALA A 270 -4.98 0.14 10.88
CA ALA A 270 -4.12 1.26 10.46
C ALA A 270 -4.24 1.54 8.96
N PHE A 271 -4.34 0.49 8.14
CA PHE A 271 -4.59 0.58 6.70
C PHE A 271 -5.92 1.27 6.41
N LEU A 272 -7.02 0.84 7.04
CA LEU A 272 -8.34 1.44 6.85
C LEU A 272 -8.40 2.89 7.35
N GLU A 273 -7.65 3.22 8.41
CA GLU A 273 -7.56 4.59 8.93
C GLU A 273 -6.85 5.55 7.96
N LYS A 274 -5.76 5.12 7.33
CA LYS A 274 -4.89 5.97 6.51
C LYS A 274 -5.25 5.97 5.03
N ILE A 275 -5.51 4.80 4.49
CA ILE A 275 -5.79 4.62 3.06
C ILE A 275 -7.30 4.71 2.82
N GLY A 276 -8.10 4.14 3.74
CA GLY A 276 -9.54 4.17 3.68
C GLY A 276 -10.11 3.16 2.67
N ILE A 277 -11.44 3.05 2.68
CA ILE A 277 -12.17 2.25 1.70
C ILE A 277 -12.25 2.98 0.35
N TYR A 278 -12.34 4.30 0.42
CA TYR A 278 -12.38 5.20 -0.73
C TYR A 278 -11.20 6.15 -0.63
N PRO A 279 -10.07 5.88 -1.27
CA PRO A 279 -8.88 6.73 -1.17
C PRO A 279 -9.15 8.18 -1.56
N LYS A 280 -8.44 9.12 -0.93
CA LYS A 280 -8.50 10.54 -1.29
C LYS A 280 -8.17 10.71 -2.78
N GLY A 281 -8.93 11.56 -3.47
CA GLY A 281 -8.81 11.76 -4.91
C GLY A 281 -9.74 10.86 -5.73
N SER A 282 -10.24 9.74 -5.21
CA SER A 282 -11.18 8.86 -5.92
C SER A 282 -12.49 9.56 -6.26
N TYR A 283 -13.08 9.22 -7.41
CA TYR A 283 -14.41 9.65 -7.80
C TYR A 283 -15.45 8.60 -7.44
N VAL A 284 -16.61 9.06 -6.94
CA VAL A 284 -17.71 8.21 -6.49
C VAL A 284 -19.04 8.74 -7.01
N GLU A 285 -20.00 7.85 -7.28
CA GLU A 285 -21.40 8.18 -7.49
C GLU A 285 -22.15 8.01 -6.16
N LEU A 286 -22.83 9.07 -5.74
CA LEU A 286 -23.70 9.05 -4.56
C LEU A 286 -25.07 8.42 -4.91
N ASN A 287 -25.81 8.00 -3.88
CA ASN A 287 -27.19 7.51 -4.07
C ASN A 287 -28.12 8.58 -4.68
N THR A 288 -27.79 9.86 -4.55
CA THR A 288 -28.44 11.01 -5.18
C THR A 288 -28.13 11.15 -6.68
N LYS A 289 -27.29 10.27 -7.26
CA LYS A 289 -26.77 10.29 -8.64
C LYS A 289 -25.74 11.43 -8.90
N GLU A 290 -25.39 12.19 -7.91
CA GLU A 290 -24.31 13.18 -7.99
C GLU A 290 -22.95 12.48 -8.07
N ILE A 291 -21.99 13.10 -8.76
CA ILE A 291 -20.59 12.63 -8.80
C ILE A 291 -19.74 13.53 -7.89
N ALA A 292 -19.05 12.89 -6.97
CA ALA A 292 -18.23 13.56 -6.00
C ALA A 292 -16.80 12.99 -5.98
N GLN A 293 -15.84 13.80 -5.55
CA GLN A 293 -14.47 13.39 -5.28
C GLN A 293 -14.25 13.26 -3.78
N ILE A 294 -13.57 12.20 -3.35
CA ILE A 294 -13.15 12.04 -1.96
C ILE A 294 -12.06 13.05 -1.65
N ILE A 295 -12.26 13.91 -0.66
CA ILE A 295 -11.30 14.95 -0.27
C ILE A 295 -10.66 14.69 1.08
N ARG A 296 -11.32 13.93 1.96
CA ARG A 296 -10.81 13.60 3.29
C ARG A 296 -11.43 12.30 3.81
N GLN A 297 -10.59 11.46 4.42
CA GLN A 297 -11.03 10.26 5.13
C GLN A 297 -11.66 10.63 6.48
N ASN A 298 -12.56 9.75 6.93
CA ASN A 298 -13.04 9.78 8.31
C ASN A 298 -12.47 8.56 9.07
N PRO A 299 -11.44 8.74 9.92
CA PRO A 299 -10.79 7.63 10.59
C PRO A 299 -11.72 6.77 11.47
N LYS A 300 -12.78 7.39 12.02
CA LYS A 300 -13.75 6.69 12.87
C LYS A 300 -14.83 5.99 12.08
N LEU A 301 -15.13 6.48 10.88
CA LEU A 301 -16.20 5.99 9.99
C LEU A 301 -15.66 5.89 8.55
N PRO A 302 -14.79 4.91 8.23
CA PRO A 302 -14.13 4.82 6.91
C PRO A 302 -15.06 4.72 5.71
N CYS A 303 -16.31 4.26 5.93
CA CYS A 303 -17.36 4.21 4.91
C CYS A 303 -18.01 5.58 4.61
N TYR A 304 -17.76 6.59 5.44
CA TYR A 304 -18.40 7.90 5.38
C TYR A 304 -17.37 9.04 5.30
N PRO A 305 -16.61 9.13 4.19
CA PRO A 305 -15.61 10.17 3.98
C PRO A 305 -16.26 11.54 3.77
N VAL A 306 -15.45 12.59 3.78
CA VAL A 306 -15.85 13.91 3.28
C VAL A 306 -15.63 13.93 1.76
N VAL A 307 -16.67 14.34 1.05
CA VAL A 307 -16.69 14.38 -0.41
C VAL A 307 -16.91 15.80 -0.92
N LYS A 308 -16.41 16.09 -2.11
CA LYS A 308 -16.67 17.32 -2.87
C LYS A 308 -17.50 16.96 -4.10
N ILE A 309 -18.78 17.39 -4.11
CA ILE A 309 -19.68 17.15 -5.23
C ILE A 309 -19.22 18.06 -6.39
N ILE A 310 -18.96 17.44 -7.54
CA ILE A 310 -18.43 18.12 -8.74
C ILE A 310 -19.50 18.17 -9.85
N TYR A 311 -20.33 17.12 -9.97
CA TYR A 311 -21.40 17.08 -10.95
C TYR A 311 -22.74 16.81 -10.24
N ASN A 312 -23.80 17.48 -10.69
CA ASN A 312 -25.16 17.27 -10.17
C ASN A 312 -25.75 15.94 -10.67
N SER A 313 -26.97 15.62 -10.23
CA SER A 313 -27.68 14.39 -10.60
C SER A 313 -28.05 14.27 -12.08
N LYS A 314 -27.91 15.35 -12.87
CA LYS A 314 -28.11 15.39 -14.32
C LYS A 314 -26.79 15.23 -15.09
N GLY A 315 -25.64 15.13 -14.40
CA GLY A 315 -24.33 15.04 -15.01
C GLY A 315 -23.71 16.39 -15.43
N GLU A 316 -24.31 17.50 -15.01
CA GLU A 316 -23.81 18.84 -15.28
C GLU A 316 -22.75 19.22 -14.23
N LYS A 317 -21.63 19.80 -14.67
CA LYS A 317 -20.58 20.24 -13.78
C LYS A 317 -21.06 21.44 -12.97
N LEU A 318 -20.81 21.43 -11.67
CA LEU A 318 -21.13 22.54 -10.79
C LEU A 318 -20.10 23.65 -10.93
N ASP A 319 -20.55 24.90 -11.07
CA ASP A 319 -19.67 26.09 -11.04
C ASP A 319 -18.98 26.23 -9.68
N GLU A 320 -19.73 25.95 -8.60
CA GLU A 320 -19.22 25.93 -7.23
C GLU A 320 -19.38 24.51 -6.64
N PRO A 321 -18.32 23.70 -6.60
CA PRO A 321 -18.35 22.38 -5.98
C PRO A 321 -18.65 22.45 -4.47
N LYS A 322 -19.55 21.57 -3.99
CA LYS A 322 -20.03 21.56 -2.60
C LYS A 322 -19.35 20.47 -1.79
N GLU A 323 -18.80 20.82 -0.63
CA GLU A 323 -18.30 19.84 0.33
C GLU A 323 -19.44 19.25 1.17
N VAL A 324 -19.40 17.94 1.36
CA VAL A 324 -20.36 17.19 2.18
C VAL A 324 -19.63 16.17 3.03
N ASP A 325 -19.81 16.25 4.35
CA ASP A 325 -19.37 15.20 5.27
C ASP A 325 -20.47 14.12 5.32
N LEU A 326 -20.19 12.95 4.77
CA LEU A 326 -21.13 11.85 4.73
C LEU A 326 -21.44 11.27 6.12
N SER A 327 -20.55 11.48 7.09
CA SER A 327 -20.78 11.01 8.46
C SER A 327 -21.89 11.77 9.19
N THR A 328 -22.16 13.01 8.77
CA THR A 328 -23.22 13.87 9.33
C THR A 328 -24.49 13.88 8.48
N ASN A 329 -24.47 13.19 7.32
CA ASN A 329 -25.59 13.11 6.38
C ASN A 329 -25.97 11.64 6.10
N PRO A 330 -26.68 10.96 7.01
CA PRO A 330 -26.92 9.53 6.92
C PRO A 330 -27.82 9.11 5.74
N THR A 331 -28.51 10.05 5.12
CA THR A 331 -29.35 9.81 3.92
C THR A 331 -28.55 9.84 2.62
N VAL A 332 -27.30 10.36 2.64
CA VAL A 332 -26.40 10.43 1.49
C VAL A 332 -25.27 9.44 1.69
N TYR A 333 -25.10 8.52 0.76
CA TYR A 333 -24.06 7.50 0.83
C TYR A 333 -23.47 7.20 -0.54
N ILE A 334 -22.27 6.62 -0.54
CA ILE A 334 -21.59 6.21 -1.76
C ILE A 334 -22.25 4.96 -2.31
N LYS A 335 -22.77 5.05 -3.54
CA LYS A 335 -23.41 3.94 -4.26
C LYS A 335 -22.36 3.08 -4.97
N LYS A 336 -21.37 3.71 -5.61
CA LYS A 336 -20.27 3.02 -6.29
C LYS A 336 -19.06 3.92 -6.46
N CYS A 337 -17.88 3.32 -6.59
CA CYS A 337 -16.65 3.95 -7.03
C CYS A 337 -16.63 4.04 -8.57
N LEU A 338 -16.11 5.12 -9.14
CA LEU A 338 -16.07 5.36 -10.59
C LEU A 338 -14.68 5.02 -11.18
#